data_284f707606191f5dbb90639eb2b1b216
#
_entry.id   284f707606191f5dbb90639eb2b1b216
#
_cell.length_a   1.000
_cell.length_b   1.000
_cell.length_c   1.000
_cell.angle_alpha   90.00
_cell.angle_beta   90.00
_cell.angle_gamma   90.00
#
_symmetry.space_group_name_H-M   'P 1'
#
loop_
_entity.id
_entity.type
_entity.pdbx_description
1 polymer ?
#
loop_
_entity_poly.entity_id
_entity_poly.type
_entity_poly.pdbx_seq_one_letter_code
_entity_poly.pdbx_strand_id
1 'polypeptide(L)'
;MKFFSSTRYTPQQLQNIAIDLFCDVLGSILSAIGIYTFAKLANFAPGGISGVALILNHLWNLPIGTTSLVINIPLILLSYRIVGRKFMIKSIRTILINTFFLDFVFPLTPAYDGNPMLAALFSGVFFGCGLALIYMRGSSTGGTDFLTMSIKALHPHLSLGAVTMAIDLVIILIGWPVFGNLDAVLYGLISTFVTSTVIDKIMYGTSAGKLAIIITTQGPAMATHIDEVCARGSTLIRARGSYTCLLYTSPSP
;
A
#
# COMPACT_ATOMS: atom_id res chain seq x y z
N MET A 1 19.05 -29.42 -23.24
CA MET A 1 18.69 -28.18 -23.97
C MET A 1 17.20 -28.21 -24.27
N LYS A 2 16.36 -27.62 -23.37
CA LYS A 2 14.94 -27.33 -23.62
C LYS A 2 14.69 -25.93 -23.05
N PHE A 3 15.21 -24.93 -23.72
CA PHE A 3 14.91 -23.53 -23.51
C PHE A 3 14.12 -23.04 -24.71
N PHE A 4 13.04 -22.31 -24.45
CA PHE A 4 12.03 -21.77 -25.35
C PHE A 4 10.81 -22.67 -25.61
N SER A 5 10.00 -22.90 -24.58
CA SER A 5 8.58 -23.05 -24.83
C SER A 5 8.00 -21.62 -24.96
N SER A 6 7.62 -21.24 -26.14
CA SER A 6 6.88 -20.02 -26.45
C SER A 6 5.53 -20.09 -25.73
N THR A 7 5.47 -19.54 -24.51
CA THR A 7 4.21 -19.34 -23.79
C THR A 7 3.39 -18.32 -24.56
N ARG A 8 2.48 -18.80 -25.41
CA ARG A 8 1.45 -17.94 -26.03
C ARG A 8 0.56 -17.42 -24.89
N TYR A 9 0.73 -16.16 -24.52
CA TYR A 9 -0.14 -15.50 -23.57
C TYR A 9 -1.55 -15.45 -24.13
N THR A 10 -2.56 -15.77 -23.33
CA THR A 10 -3.96 -15.58 -23.73
C THR A 10 -4.27 -14.08 -23.83
N PRO A 11 -5.24 -13.66 -24.68
CA PRO A 11 -5.62 -12.25 -24.80
C PRO A 11 -5.92 -11.59 -23.44
N GLN A 12 -6.57 -12.31 -22.52
CA GLN A 12 -6.85 -11.85 -21.16
C GLN A 12 -5.58 -11.65 -20.33
N GLN A 13 -4.55 -12.49 -20.50
CA GLN A 13 -3.28 -12.31 -19.79
C GLN A 13 -2.52 -11.07 -20.27
N LEU A 14 -2.55 -10.81 -21.59
CA LEU A 14 -1.96 -9.62 -22.19
C LEU A 14 -2.66 -8.34 -21.69
N GLN A 15 -4.00 -8.34 -21.65
CA GLN A 15 -4.78 -7.23 -21.13
C GLN A 15 -4.45 -6.95 -19.66
N ASN A 16 -4.36 -7.98 -18.82
CA ASN A 16 -3.99 -7.83 -17.41
C ASN A 16 -2.56 -7.27 -17.22
N ILE A 17 -1.61 -7.71 -18.05
CA ILE A 17 -0.24 -7.18 -18.03
C ILE A 17 -0.22 -5.69 -18.44
N ALA A 18 -0.99 -5.32 -19.46
CA ALA A 18 -1.08 -3.93 -19.89
C ALA A 18 -1.70 -3.02 -18.82
N ILE A 19 -2.76 -3.47 -18.14
CA ILE A 19 -3.38 -2.75 -17.04
C ILE A 19 -2.40 -2.66 -15.84
N ASP A 20 -1.68 -3.74 -15.51
CA ASP A 20 -0.68 -3.74 -14.45
C ASP A 20 0.42 -2.70 -14.74
N LEU A 21 0.93 -2.69 -15.98
CA LEU A 21 1.96 -1.73 -16.39
C LEU A 21 1.46 -0.28 -16.36
N PHE A 22 0.25 -0.04 -16.81
CA PHE A 22 -0.38 1.29 -16.76
C PHE A 22 -0.52 1.78 -15.32
N CYS A 23 -1.00 0.94 -14.41
CA CYS A 23 -1.11 1.27 -12.99
C CYS A 23 0.26 1.48 -12.33
N ASP A 24 1.26 0.68 -12.69
CA ASP A 24 2.63 0.85 -12.17
C ASP A 24 3.22 2.19 -12.62
N VAL A 25 3.06 2.56 -13.90
CA VAL A 25 3.54 3.85 -14.44
C VAL A 25 2.82 5.03 -13.81
N LEU A 26 1.48 5.01 -13.81
CA LEU A 26 0.68 6.09 -13.22
C LEU A 26 0.93 6.21 -11.71
N GLY A 27 0.97 5.08 -11.00
CA GLY A 27 1.27 5.04 -9.58
C GLY A 27 2.68 5.56 -9.26
N SER A 28 3.68 5.22 -10.08
CA SER A 28 5.05 5.73 -9.93
C SER A 28 5.14 7.23 -10.21
N ILE A 29 4.43 7.75 -11.19
CA ILE A 29 4.34 9.21 -11.46
C ILE A 29 3.74 9.94 -10.25
N LEU A 30 2.59 9.46 -9.74
CA LEU A 30 1.95 10.07 -8.58
C LEU A 30 2.83 10.01 -7.34
N SER A 31 3.48 8.87 -7.09
CA SER A 31 4.42 8.72 -5.98
C SER A 31 5.61 9.67 -6.11
N ALA A 32 6.17 9.81 -7.31
CA ALA A 32 7.28 10.71 -7.57
C ALA A 32 6.88 12.19 -7.42
N ILE A 33 5.66 12.58 -7.81
CA ILE A 33 5.10 13.92 -7.51
C ILE A 33 5.09 14.16 -6.00
N GLY A 34 4.54 13.23 -5.23
CA GLY A 34 4.47 13.35 -3.78
C GLY A 34 5.84 13.54 -3.13
N ILE A 35 6.83 12.76 -3.54
CA ILE A 35 8.18 12.76 -2.96
C ILE A 35 9.00 13.95 -3.48
N TYR A 36 9.12 14.08 -4.80
CA TYR A 36 10.06 15.02 -5.41
C TYR A 36 9.51 16.43 -5.44
N THR A 37 8.27 16.61 -5.91
CA THR A 37 7.67 17.95 -6.06
C THR A 37 7.36 18.58 -4.72
N PHE A 38 6.83 17.81 -3.77
CA PHE A 38 6.34 18.35 -2.51
C PHE A 38 7.27 18.12 -1.31
N ALA A 39 7.73 16.88 -1.07
CA ALA A 39 8.46 16.58 0.16
C ALA A 39 9.91 17.09 0.15
N LYS A 40 10.59 17.04 -1.00
CA LYS A 40 12.02 17.31 -1.11
C LYS A 40 12.43 18.72 -0.65
N LEU A 41 11.78 19.77 -1.16
CA LEU A 41 12.10 21.16 -0.78
C LEU A 41 11.53 21.57 0.57
N ALA A 42 10.46 20.94 1.01
CA ALA A 42 9.87 21.24 2.32
C ALA A 42 10.67 20.62 3.49
N ASN A 43 11.81 19.96 3.20
CA ASN A 43 12.75 19.39 4.18
C ASN A 43 12.09 18.49 5.22
N PHE A 44 11.14 17.66 4.82
CA PHE A 44 10.60 16.59 5.65
C PHE A 44 10.69 15.25 4.89
N ALA A 45 10.80 14.14 5.63
CA ALA A 45 10.71 12.83 5.03
C ALA A 45 9.27 12.28 5.18
N PRO A 46 8.58 11.99 4.06
CA PRO A 46 7.45 11.08 4.14
C PRO A 46 7.99 9.74 4.65
N GLY A 47 7.19 8.95 5.36
CA GLY A 47 7.65 7.67 5.91
C GLY A 47 8.26 6.72 4.86
N GLY A 48 8.63 5.53 5.30
CA GLY A 48 9.13 4.47 4.43
C GLY A 48 10.57 4.62 3.98
N ILE A 49 11.00 3.68 3.12
CA ILE A 49 12.35 3.72 2.53
C ILE A 49 12.54 4.92 1.61
N SER A 50 11.47 5.42 0.99
CA SER A 50 11.51 6.68 0.24
C SER A 50 11.89 7.86 1.14
N GLY A 51 11.39 7.86 2.39
CA GLY A 51 11.79 8.82 3.41
C GLY A 51 13.25 8.65 3.80
N VAL A 52 13.71 7.43 4.02
CA VAL A 52 15.14 7.14 4.28
C VAL A 52 16.01 7.59 3.10
N ALA A 53 15.61 7.31 1.87
CA ALA A 53 16.34 7.75 0.68
C ALA A 53 16.39 9.28 0.56
N LEU A 54 15.31 9.98 0.96
CA LEU A 54 15.28 11.44 0.99
C LEU A 54 16.19 12.02 2.09
N ILE A 55 16.27 11.37 3.25
CA ILE A 55 17.24 11.71 4.31
C ILE A 55 18.67 11.57 3.78
N LEU A 56 18.99 10.48 3.12
CA LEU A 56 20.31 10.25 2.52
C LEU A 56 20.60 11.22 1.37
N ASN A 57 19.58 11.61 0.61
CA ASN A 57 19.72 12.67 -0.39
C ASN A 57 20.05 14.01 0.25
N HIS A 58 19.42 14.35 1.37
CA HIS A 58 19.69 15.60 2.11
C HIS A 58 21.12 15.63 2.67
N LEU A 59 21.62 14.50 3.19
CA LEU A 59 22.95 14.41 3.79
C LEU A 59 24.09 14.34 2.78
N TRP A 60 23.91 13.55 1.71
CA TRP A 60 24.99 13.18 0.77
C TRP A 60 24.66 13.43 -0.70
N ASN A 61 23.56 14.09 -1.02
CA ASN A 61 23.08 14.33 -2.38
C ASN A 61 22.95 13.06 -3.25
N LEU A 62 22.71 11.90 -2.62
CA LEU A 62 22.51 10.64 -3.33
C LEU A 62 21.18 10.66 -4.11
N PRO A 63 21.10 10.08 -5.33
CA PRO A 63 19.86 9.97 -6.07
C PRO A 63 18.81 9.19 -5.28
N ILE A 64 17.57 9.71 -5.17
CA ILE A 64 16.53 9.17 -4.30
C ILE A 64 16.09 7.78 -4.77
N GLY A 65 15.85 7.60 -6.06
CA GLY A 65 15.39 6.35 -6.64
C GLY A 65 16.46 5.25 -6.56
N THR A 66 17.69 5.55 -6.96
CA THR A 66 18.81 4.59 -6.90
C THR A 66 19.10 4.17 -5.45
N THR A 67 19.09 5.10 -4.51
CA THR A 67 19.29 4.82 -3.08
C THR A 67 18.17 3.90 -2.56
N SER A 68 16.93 4.21 -2.89
CA SER A 68 15.78 3.36 -2.56
C SER A 68 15.91 1.96 -3.16
N LEU A 69 16.36 1.85 -4.41
CA LEU A 69 16.57 0.56 -5.09
C LEU A 69 17.61 -0.29 -4.35
N VAL A 70 18.74 0.28 -3.98
CA VAL A 70 19.82 -0.44 -3.27
C VAL A 70 19.33 -0.95 -1.91
N ILE A 71 18.63 -0.12 -1.14
CA ILE A 71 18.06 -0.51 0.17
C ILE A 71 16.99 -1.59 0.00
N ASN A 72 16.31 -1.63 -1.14
CA ASN A 72 15.30 -2.65 -1.43
C ASN A 72 15.87 -4.06 -1.64
N ILE A 73 17.12 -4.20 -2.06
CA ILE A 73 17.72 -5.52 -2.33
C ILE A 73 17.60 -6.48 -1.13
N PRO A 74 18.08 -6.13 0.08
CA PRO A 74 17.94 -7.01 1.24
C PRO A 74 16.48 -7.24 1.65
N LEU A 75 15.61 -6.24 1.51
CA LEU A 75 14.18 -6.37 1.83
C LEU A 75 13.45 -7.34 0.88
N ILE A 76 13.81 -7.31 -0.40
CA ILE A 76 13.33 -8.26 -1.41
C ILE A 76 13.70 -9.68 -1.00
N LEU A 77 14.96 -9.92 -0.63
CA LEU A 77 15.43 -11.24 -0.22
C LEU A 77 14.70 -11.75 1.03
N LEU A 78 14.47 -10.87 2.02
CA LEU A 78 13.77 -11.21 3.25
C LEU A 78 12.29 -11.54 3.00
N SER A 79 11.61 -10.73 2.20
CA SER A 79 10.16 -10.85 1.94
C SER A 79 9.80 -11.94 0.92
N TYR A 80 10.78 -12.43 0.15
CA TYR A 80 10.55 -13.43 -0.91
C TYR A 80 9.82 -14.68 -0.42
N ARG A 81 10.15 -15.17 0.78
CA ARG A 81 9.54 -16.38 1.36
C ARG A 81 8.11 -16.17 1.84
N ILE A 82 7.72 -14.93 2.19
CA ILE A 82 6.42 -14.61 2.81
C ILE A 82 5.40 -14.25 1.73
N VAL A 83 5.76 -13.37 0.80
CA VAL A 83 4.79 -12.78 -0.14
C VAL A 83 4.71 -13.53 -1.47
N GLY A 84 5.75 -14.28 -1.81
CA GLY A 84 5.76 -15.17 -2.96
C GLY A 84 6.28 -14.56 -4.27
N ARG A 85 6.66 -15.46 -5.21
CA ARG A 85 7.38 -15.11 -6.44
C ARG A 85 6.64 -14.14 -7.38
N LYS A 86 5.32 -14.30 -7.51
CA LYS A 86 4.53 -13.46 -8.45
C LYS A 86 4.53 -12.00 -8.04
N PHE A 87 4.36 -11.73 -6.75
CA PHE A 87 4.42 -10.38 -6.18
C PHE A 87 5.81 -9.77 -6.39
N MET A 88 6.87 -10.53 -6.13
CA MET A 88 8.24 -10.05 -6.26
C MET A 88 8.59 -9.62 -7.69
N ILE A 89 8.22 -10.41 -8.70
CA ILE A 89 8.48 -10.07 -10.12
C ILE A 89 7.77 -8.77 -10.50
N LYS A 90 6.50 -8.60 -10.07
CA LYS A 90 5.76 -7.36 -10.31
C LYS A 90 6.42 -6.18 -9.60
N SER A 91 6.79 -6.35 -8.34
CA SER A 91 7.39 -5.28 -7.52
C SER A 91 8.75 -4.85 -8.05
N ILE A 92 9.60 -5.76 -8.51
CA ILE A 92 10.88 -5.40 -9.15
C ILE A 92 10.65 -4.48 -10.35
N ARG A 93 9.67 -4.81 -11.21
CA ARG A 93 9.30 -3.95 -12.33
C ARG A 93 8.85 -2.57 -11.86
N THR A 94 7.96 -2.51 -10.87
CA THR A 94 7.45 -1.25 -10.31
C THR A 94 8.57 -0.41 -9.69
N ILE A 95 9.50 -1.04 -8.95
CA ILE A 95 10.67 -0.37 -8.37
C ILE A 95 11.52 0.27 -9.46
N LEU A 96 11.80 -0.44 -10.54
CA LEU A 96 12.60 0.09 -11.66
C LEU A 96 11.91 1.28 -12.32
N ILE A 97 10.59 1.19 -12.55
CA ILE A 97 9.79 2.29 -13.12
C ILE A 97 9.83 3.50 -12.16
N ASN A 98 9.60 3.28 -10.87
CA ASN A 98 9.60 4.34 -9.86
C ASN A 98 10.99 5.02 -9.75
N THR A 99 12.07 4.24 -9.75
CA THR A 99 13.44 4.74 -9.76
C THR A 99 13.70 5.62 -10.98
N PHE A 100 13.26 5.18 -12.17
CA PHE A 100 13.40 5.96 -13.40
C PHE A 100 12.70 7.33 -13.29
N PHE A 101 11.48 7.38 -12.79
CA PHE A 101 10.79 8.65 -12.61
C PHE A 101 11.47 9.53 -11.58
N LEU A 102 11.85 9.00 -10.42
CA LEU A 102 12.49 9.77 -9.35
C LEU A 102 13.86 10.35 -9.69
N ASP A 103 14.68 9.61 -10.45
CA ASP A 103 16.07 10.01 -10.71
C ASP A 103 16.26 10.70 -12.05
N PHE A 104 15.43 10.42 -13.07
CA PHE A 104 15.60 10.96 -14.41
C PHE A 104 14.53 11.97 -14.83
N VAL A 105 13.26 11.75 -14.49
CA VAL A 105 12.17 12.60 -14.96
C VAL A 105 11.95 13.78 -14.01
N PHE A 106 11.75 13.51 -12.75
CA PHE A 106 11.36 14.52 -11.76
C PHE A 106 12.48 15.50 -11.37
N PRO A 107 13.79 15.19 -11.46
CA PRO A 107 14.83 16.20 -11.31
C PRO A 107 14.76 17.36 -12.32
N LEU A 108 14.10 17.14 -13.45
CA LEU A 108 13.91 18.17 -14.50
C LEU A 108 12.64 19.02 -14.26
N THR A 109 11.80 18.65 -13.30
CA THR A 109 10.56 19.35 -12.99
C THR A 109 10.76 20.34 -11.84
N PRO A 110 10.03 21.48 -11.83
CA PRO A 110 10.05 22.40 -10.71
C PRO A 110 9.50 21.72 -9.46
N ALA A 111 10.19 21.86 -8.33
CA ALA A 111 9.67 21.46 -7.04
C ALA A 111 8.87 22.61 -6.40
N TYR A 112 7.94 22.27 -5.52
CA TYR A 112 7.09 23.24 -4.85
C TYR A 112 7.86 23.96 -3.73
N ASP A 113 8.02 25.28 -3.89
CA ASP A 113 8.66 26.17 -2.91
C ASP A 113 7.59 27.11 -2.29
N GLY A 114 6.71 26.53 -1.48
CA GLY A 114 5.62 27.25 -0.86
C GLY A 114 5.43 26.85 0.59
N ASN A 115 4.20 26.92 1.07
CA ASN A 115 3.87 26.59 2.46
C ASN A 115 4.15 25.10 2.77
N PRO A 116 5.04 24.78 3.76
CA PRO A 116 5.39 23.39 4.09
C PRO A 116 4.20 22.54 4.54
N MET A 117 3.19 23.15 5.15
CA MET A 117 1.96 22.44 5.54
C MET A 117 1.18 21.94 4.31
N LEU A 118 1.06 22.77 3.28
CA LEU A 118 0.43 22.38 2.02
C LEU A 118 1.29 21.33 1.32
N ALA A 119 2.61 21.47 1.33
CA ALA A 119 3.52 20.47 0.80
C ALA A 119 3.32 19.10 1.48
N ALA A 120 3.20 19.05 2.80
CA ALA A 120 2.96 17.82 3.55
C ALA A 120 1.60 17.17 3.19
N LEU A 121 0.54 17.96 3.10
CA LEU A 121 -0.78 17.45 2.73
C LEU A 121 -0.81 16.89 1.30
N PHE A 122 -0.34 17.66 0.32
CA PHE A 122 -0.34 17.23 -1.07
C PHE A 122 0.66 16.09 -1.32
N SER A 123 1.81 16.09 -0.65
CA SER A 123 2.74 14.95 -0.67
C SER A 123 2.01 13.67 -0.24
N GLY A 124 1.29 13.71 0.89
CA GLY A 124 0.54 12.57 1.39
C GLY A 124 -0.56 12.09 0.43
N VAL A 125 -1.30 13.02 -0.19
CA VAL A 125 -2.35 12.69 -1.16
C VAL A 125 -1.77 12.02 -2.40
N PHE A 126 -0.79 12.64 -3.05
CA PHE A 126 -0.20 12.11 -4.29
C PHE A 126 0.54 10.80 -4.04
N PHE A 127 1.35 10.72 -2.99
CA PHE A 127 2.07 9.52 -2.62
C PHE A 127 1.11 8.39 -2.26
N GLY A 128 0.08 8.66 -1.46
CA GLY A 128 -0.94 7.70 -1.08
C GLY A 128 -1.77 7.18 -2.27
N CYS A 129 -2.16 8.05 -3.21
CA CYS A 129 -2.82 7.64 -4.46
C CYS A 129 -1.91 6.73 -5.29
N GLY A 130 -0.63 7.10 -5.43
CA GLY A 130 0.36 6.31 -6.16
C GLY A 130 0.52 4.91 -5.57
N LEU A 131 0.74 4.81 -4.25
CA LEU A 131 0.86 3.54 -3.54
C LEU A 131 -0.41 2.69 -3.64
N ALA A 132 -1.59 3.29 -3.47
CA ALA A 132 -2.85 2.56 -3.55
C ALA A 132 -3.05 1.92 -4.93
N LEU A 133 -2.77 2.62 -6.03
CA LEU A 133 -2.85 2.07 -7.39
C LEU A 133 -1.92 0.88 -7.58
N ILE A 134 -0.69 0.97 -7.07
CA ILE A 134 0.31 -0.09 -7.15
C ILE A 134 -0.13 -1.30 -6.31
N TYR A 135 -0.62 -1.08 -5.08
CA TYR A 135 -1.08 -2.14 -4.17
C TYR A 135 -2.31 -2.89 -4.71
N MET A 136 -3.24 -2.18 -5.36
CA MET A 136 -4.41 -2.79 -5.99
C MET A 136 -4.04 -3.83 -7.05
N ARG A 137 -2.89 -3.68 -7.70
CA ARG A 137 -2.38 -4.63 -8.71
C ARG A 137 -1.46 -5.71 -8.14
N GLY A 138 -1.29 -5.74 -6.80
CA GLY A 138 -0.44 -6.69 -6.11
C GLY A 138 1.03 -6.52 -6.48
N SER A 139 1.50 -5.28 -6.50
CA SER A 139 2.89 -4.87 -6.61
C SER A 139 3.22 -3.85 -5.51
N SER A 140 4.47 -3.43 -5.41
CA SER A 140 4.99 -2.51 -4.39
C SER A 140 6.08 -1.63 -4.99
N THR A 141 6.22 -0.42 -4.47
CA THR A 141 7.37 0.46 -4.76
C THR A 141 8.64 0.01 -4.05
N GLY A 142 8.55 -1.03 -3.25
CA GLY A 142 9.67 -1.53 -2.44
C GLY A 142 9.65 -0.98 -1.02
N GLY A 143 10.78 -1.16 -0.34
CA GLY A 143 10.98 -0.59 0.98
C GLY A 143 10.13 -1.21 2.07
N THR A 144 9.65 -0.35 2.94
CA THR A 144 8.73 -0.73 4.03
C THR A 144 7.43 -1.34 3.54
N ASP A 145 7.07 -1.10 2.29
CA ASP A 145 5.90 -1.71 1.65
C ASP A 145 5.99 -3.24 1.65
N PHE A 146 7.20 -3.80 1.49
CA PHE A 146 7.40 -5.25 1.60
C PHE A 146 7.07 -5.75 3.00
N LEU A 147 7.42 -4.99 4.04
CA LEU A 147 7.05 -5.30 5.42
C LEU A 147 5.54 -5.16 5.61
N THR A 148 4.94 -4.08 5.10
CA THR A 148 3.50 -3.84 5.12
C THR A 148 2.73 -4.99 4.48
N MET A 149 3.14 -5.41 3.28
CA MET A 149 2.51 -6.54 2.58
C MET A 149 2.75 -7.88 3.29
N SER A 150 3.92 -8.09 3.88
CA SER A 150 4.22 -9.29 4.67
C SER A 150 3.37 -9.35 5.93
N ILE A 151 3.23 -8.24 6.66
CA ILE A 151 2.36 -8.15 7.85
C ILE A 151 0.90 -8.35 7.45
N LYS A 152 0.44 -7.75 6.36
CA LYS A 152 -0.91 -7.95 5.83
C LYS A 152 -1.20 -9.39 5.45
N ALA A 153 -0.21 -10.09 4.86
CA ALA A 153 -0.35 -11.51 4.53
C ALA A 153 -0.48 -12.39 5.78
N LEU A 154 0.23 -12.05 6.87
CA LEU A 154 0.15 -12.75 8.15
C LEU A 154 -1.08 -12.35 8.97
N HIS A 155 -1.53 -11.10 8.87
CA HIS A 155 -2.64 -10.52 9.64
C HIS A 155 -3.66 -9.84 8.70
N PRO A 156 -4.53 -10.60 8.01
CA PRO A 156 -5.44 -10.06 6.99
C PRO A 156 -6.47 -9.03 7.50
N HIS A 157 -6.71 -8.99 8.81
CA HIS A 157 -7.66 -8.07 9.44
C HIS A 157 -7.14 -6.63 9.59
N LEU A 158 -5.81 -6.43 9.51
CA LEU A 158 -5.22 -5.09 9.59
C LEU A 158 -5.40 -4.34 8.26
N SER A 159 -5.65 -3.02 8.31
CA SER A 159 -5.64 -2.20 7.10
C SER A 159 -4.22 -1.94 6.61
N LEU A 160 -4.05 -1.78 5.30
CA LEU A 160 -2.73 -1.48 4.72
C LEU A 160 -2.23 -0.11 5.20
N GLY A 161 -3.09 0.89 5.21
CA GLY A 161 -2.74 2.22 5.67
C GLY A 161 -2.31 2.25 7.13
N ALA A 162 -3.01 1.53 8.03
CA ALA A 162 -2.62 1.49 9.44
C ALA A 162 -1.26 0.84 9.66
N VAL A 163 -0.95 -0.24 8.93
CA VAL A 163 0.36 -0.90 9.00
C VAL A 163 1.46 0.00 8.45
N THR A 164 1.22 0.63 7.29
CA THR A 164 2.15 1.61 6.70
C THR A 164 2.41 2.75 7.69
N MET A 165 1.36 3.34 8.27
CA MET A 165 1.49 4.43 9.23
C MET A 165 2.32 4.04 10.45
N ALA A 166 2.12 2.82 10.99
CA ALA A 166 2.87 2.34 12.15
C ALA A 166 4.38 2.19 11.86
N ILE A 167 4.71 1.63 10.69
CA ILE A 167 6.10 1.45 10.28
C ILE A 167 6.75 2.83 10.01
N ASP A 168 6.06 3.70 9.29
CA ASP A 168 6.57 5.00 8.90
C ASP A 168 6.76 5.93 10.10
N LEU A 169 5.89 5.83 11.11
CA LEU A 169 6.03 6.55 12.37
C LEU A 169 7.39 6.22 13.03
N VAL A 170 7.77 4.96 13.06
CA VAL A 170 9.07 4.53 13.62
C VAL A 170 10.22 5.14 12.83
N ILE A 171 10.13 5.15 11.49
CA ILE A 171 11.17 5.71 10.62
C ILE A 171 11.30 7.22 10.81
N ILE A 172 10.18 7.94 10.88
CA ILE A 172 10.16 9.39 11.09
C ILE A 172 10.81 9.74 12.44
N LEU A 173 10.49 9.00 13.50
CA LEU A 173 11.07 9.22 14.82
C LEU A 173 12.59 8.95 14.86
N ILE A 174 13.06 7.93 14.14
CA ILE A 174 14.49 7.64 13.98
C ILE A 174 15.17 8.72 13.13
N GLY A 175 14.48 9.28 12.15
CA GLY A 175 14.99 10.36 11.29
C GLY A 175 15.09 11.73 11.98
N TRP A 176 14.41 11.93 13.10
CA TRP A 176 14.38 13.23 13.81
C TRP A 176 15.77 13.84 14.04
N PRO A 177 16.79 13.12 14.57
CA PRO A 177 18.10 13.69 14.83
C PRO A 177 18.80 14.22 13.56
N VAL A 178 18.43 13.73 12.38
CA VAL A 178 19.06 14.09 11.10
C VAL A 178 18.54 15.44 10.60
N PHE A 179 17.24 15.67 10.70
CA PHE A 179 16.64 16.94 10.27
C PHE A 179 16.85 18.07 11.30
N GLY A 180 17.07 17.72 12.58
CA GLY A 180 17.33 18.68 13.66
C GLY A 180 16.17 19.64 13.94
N ASN A 181 15.02 19.49 13.28
CA ASN A 181 13.88 20.37 13.37
C ASN A 181 12.60 19.56 13.70
N LEU A 182 11.90 19.98 14.74
CA LEU A 182 10.62 19.37 15.12
C LEU A 182 9.54 19.54 14.05
N ASP A 183 9.56 20.66 13.34
CA ASP A 183 8.59 20.93 12.27
C ASP A 183 8.69 19.91 11.15
N ALA A 184 9.90 19.45 10.77
CA ALA A 184 10.10 18.43 9.77
C ALA A 184 9.46 17.08 10.18
N VAL A 185 9.53 16.73 11.46
CA VAL A 185 8.89 15.54 12.03
C VAL A 185 7.36 15.70 11.96
N LEU A 186 6.83 16.85 12.35
CA LEU A 186 5.39 17.11 12.33
C LEU A 186 4.83 17.08 10.90
N TYR A 187 5.52 17.67 9.93
CA TYR A 187 5.12 17.60 8.52
C TYR A 187 5.21 16.18 7.97
N GLY A 188 6.24 15.42 8.35
CA GLY A 188 6.35 14.01 8.01
C GLY A 188 5.18 13.18 8.57
N LEU A 189 4.79 13.41 9.83
CA LEU A 189 3.64 12.76 10.46
C LEU A 189 2.33 13.10 9.76
N ILE A 190 2.12 14.38 9.41
CA ILE A 190 0.94 14.82 8.65
C ILE A 190 0.89 14.13 7.30
N SER A 191 1.99 14.14 6.56
CA SER A 191 2.09 13.49 5.25
C SER A 191 1.78 12.00 5.34
N THR A 192 2.37 11.30 6.32
CA THR A 192 2.15 9.85 6.54
C THR A 192 0.70 9.54 6.96
N PHE A 193 0.10 10.36 7.81
CA PHE A 193 -1.31 10.21 8.19
C PHE A 193 -2.24 10.37 6.98
N VAL A 194 -2.01 11.38 6.15
CA VAL A 194 -2.77 11.59 4.91
C VAL A 194 -2.56 10.42 3.95
N THR A 195 -1.32 9.99 3.73
CA THR A 195 -0.97 8.82 2.90
C THR A 195 -1.74 7.58 3.34
N SER A 196 -1.68 7.23 4.62
CA SER A 196 -2.39 6.10 5.22
C SER A 196 -3.90 6.17 4.97
N THR A 197 -4.49 7.33 5.23
CA THR A 197 -5.92 7.58 5.03
C THR A 197 -6.33 7.43 3.57
N VAL A 198 -5.53 7.95 2.65
CA VAL A 198 -5.76 7.85 1.20
C VAL A 198 -5.65 6.40 0.73
N ILE A 199 -4.62 5.67 1.16
CA ILE A 199 -4.46 4.25 0.85
C ILE A 199 -5.70 3.48 1.29
N ASP A 200 -6.14 3.64 2.54
CA ASP A 200 -7.28 2.90 3.07
C ASP A 200 -8.59 3.26 2.36
N LYS A 201 -8.82 4.52 2.06
CA LYS A 201 -10.02 4.94 1.32
C LYS A 201 -10.06 4.41 -0.11
N ILE A 202 -8.94 4.36 -0.80
CA ILE A 202 -8.87 3.81 -2.17
C ILE A 202 -8.97 2.29 -2.16
N MET A 203 -8.27 1.62 -1.22
CA MET A 203 -8.23 0.15 -1.15
C MET A 203 -9.53 -0.48 -0.64
N TYR A 204 -10.17 0.15 0.36
CA TYR A 204 -11.32 -0.45 1.06
C TYR A 204 -12.62 0.35 0.87
N GLY A 205 -12.54 1.53 0.24
CA GLY A 205 -13.69 2.43 0.04
C GLY A 205 -14.02 3.26 1.28
N THR A 206 -14.95 4.20 1.10
CA THR A 206 -15.41 5.10 2.17
C THR A 206 -16.38 4.44 3.15
N SER A 207 -16.97 3.31 2.75
CA SER A 207 -17.99 2.58 3.51
C SER A 207 -17.54 1.13 3.73
N ALA A 208 -16.41 0.93 4.40
CA ALA A 208 -15.94 -0.40 4.77
C ALA A 208 -16.91 -1.01 5.80
N GLY A 209 -17.79 -1.89 5.33
CA GLY A 209 -18.69 -2.66 6.17
C GLY A 209 -18.09 -4.02 6.54
N LYS A 210 -18.50 -4.56 7.68
CA LYS A 210 -18.23 -5.96 8.05
C LYS A 210 -19.47 -6.79 7.74
N LEU A 211 -19.30 -7.86 6.96
CA LEU A 211 -20.33 -8.87 6.75
C LEU A 211 -20.16 -9.96 7.80
N ALA A 212 -21.18 -10.16 8.62
CA ALA A 212 -21.25 -11.30 9.52
C ALA A 212 -22.21 -12.35 8.93
N ILE A 213 -21.74 -13.57 8.77
CA ILE A 213 -22.57 -14.71 8.35
C ILE A 213 -22.79 -15.59 9.58
N ILE A 214 -24.05 -15.71 10.01
CA ILE A 214 -24.43 -16.52 11.16
C ILE A 214 -25.24 -17.69 10.64
N ILE A 215 -24.79 -18.91 10.93
CA ILE A 215 -25.47 -20.15 10.57
C ILE A 215 -26.23 -20.64 11.81
N THR A 216 -27.55 -20.67 11.72
CA THR A 216 -28.41 -21.03 12.85
C THR A 216 -29.70 -21.69 12.38
N THR A 217 -30.29 -22.53 13.21
CA THR A 217 -31.67 -23.07 13.05
C THR A 217 -32.74 -22.08 13.47
N GLN A 218 -32.39 -21.10 14.31
CA GLN A 218 -33.30 -20.13 14.90
C GLN A 218 -33.15 -18.74 14.23
N GLY A 219 -33.17 -18.71 12.90
CA GLY A 219 -32.97 -17.49 12.13
C GLY A 219 -33.84 -16.30 12.56
N PRO A 220 -35.18 -16.46 12.70
CA PRO A 220 -36.06 -15.37 13.13
C PRO A 220 -35.72 -14.81 14.52
N ALA A 221 -35.49 -15.69 15.50
CA ALA A 221 -35.14 -15.27 16.87
C ALA A 221 -33.78 -14.53 16.90
N MET A 222 -32.82 -15.02 16.15
CA MET A 222 -31.50 -14.36 16.00
C MET A 222 -31.63 -13.00 15.32
N ALA A 223 -32.46 -12.87 14.30
CA ALA A 223 -32.71 -11.60 13.62
C ALA A 223 -33.30 -10.55 14.57
N THR A 224 -34.32 -10.94 15.38
CA THR A 224 -34.89 -10.05 16.37
C THR A 224 -33.87 -9.63 17.43
N HIS A 225 -33.06 -10.57 17.91
CA HIS A 225 -32.04 -10.26 18.91
C HIS A 225 -30.94 -9.32 18.37
N ILE A 226 -30.53 -9.49 17.10
CA ILE A 226 -29.57 -8.59 16.45
C ILE A 226 -30.15 -7.17 16.31
N ASP A 227 -31.44 -7.07 15.98
CA ASP A 227 -32.09 -5.77 15.86
C ASP A 227 -32.22 -5.07 17.25
N GLU A 228 -32.61 -5.79 18.28
CA GLU A 228 -32.72 -5.27 19.63
C GLU A 228 -31.39 -4.84 20.26
N VAL A 229 -30.34 -5.65 20.11
CA VAL A 229 -29.03 -5.40 20.75
C VAL A 229 -28.13 -4.50 19.94
N CYS A 230 -28.12 -4.67 18.61
CA CYS A 230 -27.17 -3.98 17.73
C CYS A 230 -27.82 -2.84 16.95
N ALA A 231 -29.15 -2.68 16.97
CA ALA A 231 -29.92 -1.76 16.11
C ALA A 231 -29.50 -1.90 14.62
N ARG A 232 -29.40 -3.14 14.14
CA ARG A 232 -28.97 -3.49 12.78
C ARG A 232 -29.92 -4.51 12.16
N GLY A 233 -30.37 -4.20 10.95
CA GLY A 233 -31.15 -5.14 10.15
C GLY A 233 -30.32 -6.36 9.75
N SER A 234 -30.98 -7.51 9.63
CA SER A 234 -30.39 -8.75 9.15
C SER A 234 -31.17 -9.32 7.98
N THR A 235 -30.47 -10.06 7.09
CA THR A 235 -31.11 -10.75 5.97
C THR A 235 -31.08 -12.25 6.20
N LEU A 236 -32.23 -12.89 6.21
CA LEU A 236 -32.34 -14.34 6.36
C LEU A 236 -32.22 -15.01 4.99
N ILE A 237 -31.22 -15.87 4.84
CA ILE A 237 -31.01 -16.68 3.64
C ILE A 237 -31.25 -18.15 4.00
N ARG A 238 -32.15 -18.80 3.27
CA ARG A 238 -32.32 -20.25 3.39
C ARG A 238 -31.21 -20.95 2.61
N ALA A 239 -30.40 -21.74 3.32
CA ALA A 239 -29.34 -22.52 2.72
C ALA A 239 -29.56 -24.00 2.96
N ARG A 240 -29.15 -24.84 2.00
CA ARG A 240 -29.21 -26.30 2.09
C ARG A 240 -27.82 -26.87 1.96
N GLY A 241 -27.43 -27.75 2.88
CA GLY A 241 -26.15 -28.45 2.78
C GLY A 241 -26.10 -29.34 1.54
N SER A 242 -25.00 -29.25 0.78
CA SER A 242 -24.81 -30.03 -0.46
C SER A 242 -24.52 -31.51 -0.19
N TYR A 243 -24.03 -31.86 1.01
CA TYR A 243 -23.59 -33.21 1.33
C TYR A 243 -24.67 -34.07 2.01
N THR A 244 -25.45 -33.52 2.94
CA THR A 244 -26.43 -34.28 3.75
C THR A 244 -27.88 -33.92 3.47
N CYS A 245 -28.16 -33.06 2.50
CA CYS A 245 -29.52 -32.56 2.22
C CYS A 245 -30.26 -31.91 3.40
N LEU A 246 -29.63 -31.75 4.55
CA LEU A 246 -30.18 -31.09 5.74
C LEU A 246 -29.94 -29.57 5.67
N LEU A 247 -30.84 -28.78 6.21
CA LEU A 247 -30.58 -27.37 6.52
C LEU A 247 -29.36 -27.33 7.44
N TYR A 248 -28.33 -26.61 7.02
CA TYR A 248 -27.11 -26.50 7.82
C TYR A 248 -27.42 -25.78 9.11
N THR A 249 -27.34 -26.50 10.19
CA THR A 249 -27.77 -26.02 11.52
C THR A 249 -26.61 -25.81 12.46
N SER A 250 -25.41 -26.29 12.09
CA SER A 250 -24.20 -26.13 12.91
C SER A 250 -22.96 -26.34 12.04
N PRO A 251 -21.83 -25.61 12.26
CA PRO A 251 -20.57 -26.03 11.73
C PRO A 251 -20.25 -27.42 12.26
N SER A 252 -19.90 -28.33 11.38
CA SER A 252 -19.32 -29.63 11.77
C SER A 252 -18.06 -29.37 12.60
N PRO A 253 -17.85 -30.12 13.70
CA PRO A 253 -16.63 -30.01 14.49
C PRO A 253 -15.38 -30.33 13.69
#